data_e5c4078b02ddac38182186bc14e329ba
#
_entry.id   e5c4078b02ddac38182186bc14e329ba
#
_cell.length_a   1.000
_cell.length_b   1.000
_cell.length_c   1.000
_cell.angle_alpha   90.00
_cell.angle_beta   90.00
_cell.angle_gamma   90.00
#
_symmetry.space_group_name_H-M   'P 1'
#
loop_
_entity.id
_entity.type
_entity.pdbx_description
1 polymer ?
#
loop_
_entity_poly.entity_id
_entity_poly.type
_entity_poly.pdbx_seq_one_letter_code
_entity_poly.pdbx_strand_id
1 'polypeptide(L)'
;MPSVEQNDSLVTYQWSQSSGLRLGTCDYQGIRVIHNASVPFVYVNYIGNAFGPFTDQLKSNSTAVEIRQIMHGFDLKVTYDSYGDDYQYDHIWRFHHDGQFGSTIVIQGPGEEIDGQHMYHIPFRYDLDISGASADSFQEWLAPGGWVDVQQEGRHTPTASPSPGYDWQVIDKATSKSALVRARAGDNAELWALQYKQLESWGAWGAVRPGLPGSSGSVPAIYDEEQSVQDTDIVLWYIAHVSSLDRVAACGPWFKLEGFPEPEEEEGEGHHEEGGHH
;
A
#
# COMPACT_ATOMS: atom_id res chain seq x y z
N MET A 1 -1.25 -4.16 20.69
CA MET A 1 -1.16 -4.66 19.32
C MET A 1 0.11 -5.47 19.19
N PRO A 2 0.12 -6.58 18.47
CA PRO A 2 1.37 -7.24 18.11
C PRO A 2 2.23 -6.30 17.25
N SER A 3 3.55 -6.47 17.37
CA SER A 3 4.53 -5.67 16.63
C SER A 3 5.66 -6.55 16.11
N VAL A 4 6.30 -6.10 15.05
CA VAL A 4 7.57 -6.61 14.56
C VAL A 4 8.55 -5.46 14.60
N GLU A 5 9.65 -5.66 15.28
CA GLU A 5 10.79 -4.77 15.27
C GLU A 5 11.95 -5.50 14.61
N GLN A 6 12.44 -4.94 13.53
CA GLN A 6 13.55 -5.52 12.82
C GLN A 6 14.33 -4.43 12.11
N ASN A 7 15.62 -4.41 12.39
CA ASN A 7 16.53 -3.41 11.91
C ASN A 7 15.93 -2.01 12.20
N ASP A 8 15.83 -1.15 11.21
CA ASP A 8 15.36 0.22 11.39
C ASP A 8 13.84 0.39 11.39
N SER A 9 13.07 -0.70 11.31
CA SER A 9 11.61 -0.65 11.21
C SER A 9 10.92 -1.25 12.42
N LEU A 10 10.00 -0.49 13.03
CA LEU A 10 9.04 -0.95 14.03
C LEU A 10 7.64 -0.89 13.43
N VAL A 11 7.05 -2.04 13.19
CA VAL A 11 5.71 -2.15 12.58
C VAL A 11 4.74 -2.76 13.57
N THR A 12 3.66 -2.05 13.87
CA THR A 12 2.52 -2.60 14.58
C THR A 12 1.46 -3.06 13.61
N TYR A 13 0.77 -4.15 13.92
CA TYR A 13 -0.30 -4.66 13.08
C TYR A 13 -1.47 -5.19 13.89
N GLN A 14 -2.63 -5.29 13.25
CA GLN A 14 -3.79 -5.96 13.77
C GLN A 14 -4.25 -7.03 12.79
N TRP A 15 -4.61 -8.16 13.33
CA TRP A 15 -5.22 -9.24 12.56
C TRP A 15 -6.36 -9.89 13.35
N SER A 16 -7.45 -10.14 12.65
CA SER A 16 -8.53 -11.01 13.14
C SER A 16 -9.30 -11.58 11.95
N GLN A 17 -9.98 -12.68 12.17
CA GLN A 17 -10.86 -13.26 11.17
C GLN A 17 -11.97 -12.30 10.70
N SER A 18 -12.37 -11.36 11.53
CA SER A 18 -13.44 -10.40 11.22
C SER A 18 -12.97 -9.12 10.54
N SER A 19 -11.69 -8.78 10.61
CA SER A 19 -11.17 -7.50 10.10
C SER A 19 -10.00 -7.63 9.12
N GLY A 20 -9.44 -8.82 8.96
CA GLY A 20 -8.26 -9.03 8.14
C GLY A 20 -6.98 -8.48 8.74
N LEU A 21 -5.94 -8.40 7.92
CA LEU A 21 -4.65 -7.81 8.26
C LEU A 21 -4.66 -6.31 7.97
N ARG A 22 -4.31 -5.52 8.98
CA ARG A 22 -4.14 -4.07 8.89
C ARG A 22 -2.85 -3.67 9.57
N LEU A 23 -2.18 -2.68 9.02
CA LEU A 23 -1.09 -2.03 9.76
C LEU A 23 -1.68 -1.05 10.78
N GLY A 24 -1.09 -1.01 11.94
CA GLY A 24 -1.18 0.11 12.84
C GLY A 24 -0.10 1.12 12.45
N THR A 25 0.76 1.45 13.40
CA THR A 25 1.85 2.39 13.14
C THR A 25 3.05 1.69 12.50
N CYS A 26 3.74 2.42 11.61
CA CYS A 26 5.05 2.04 11.14
C CYS A 26 6.02 3.19 11.38
N ASP A 27 7.07 2.91 12.12
CA ASP A 27 8.18 3.82 12.36
C ASP A 27 9.41 3.27 11.62
N TYR A 28 10.15 4.14 10.97
CA TYR A 28 11.44 3.84 10.36
C TYR A 28 12.51 4.70 11.03
N GLN A 29 13.54 4.06 11.59
CA GLN A 29 14.59 4.72 12.38
C GLN A 29 14.02 5.60 13.52
N GLY A 30 12.97 5.11 14.18
CA GLY A 30 12.30 5.82 15.25
C GLY A 30 11.42 7.00 14.83
N ILE A 31 11.28 7.23 13.52
CA ILE A 31 10.47 8.32 12.97
C ILE A 31 9.18 7.72 12.39
N ARG A 32 8.01 8.28 12.76
CA ARG A 32 6.73 7.86 12.21
C ARG A 32 6.68 8.08 10.70
N VAL A 33 6.19 7.08 9.98
CA VAL A 33 5.98 7.10 8.52
C VAL A 33 4.53 6.81 8.18
N ILE A 34 3.93 5.84 8.86
CA ILE A 34 2.54 5.44 8.66
C ILE A 34 1.82 5.50 10.00
N HIS A 35 0.67 6.16 10.05
CA HIS A 35 -0.24 6.10 11.19
C HIS A 35 -1.08 4.82 11.14
N ASN A 36 -1.66 4.51 9.98
CA ASN A 36 -2.29 3.23 9.70
C ASN A 36 -2.37 2.97 8.19
N ALA A 37 -2.47 1.69 7.82
CA ALA A 37 -2.70 1.31 6.42
C ALA A 37 -3.50 0.01 6.32
N SER A 38 -4.23 -0.14 5.20
CA SER A 38 -5.11 -1.30 5.00
C SER A 38 -5.44 -1.53 3.53
N VAL A 39 -5.86 -2.75 3.22
CA VAL A 39 -6.58 -3.10 1.99
C VAL A 39 -7.95 -3.61 2.43
N PRO A 40 -9.01 -2.80 2.31
CA PRO A 40 -10.30 -3.11 2.93
C PRO A 40 -11.09 -4.20 2.22
N PHE A 41 -10.94 -4.31 0.90
CA PHE A 41 -11.66 -5.27 0.07
C PHE A 41 -11.01 -5.42 -1.30
N VAL A 42 -11.47 -6.41 -2.05
CA VAL A 42 -11.27 -6.57 -3.49
C VAL A 42 -12.63 -6.45 -4.17
N TYR A 43 -12.78 -5.51 -5.10
CA TYR A 43 -13.99 -5.37 -5.88
C TYR A 43 -13.80 -6.06 -7.25
N VAL A 44 -14.69 -6.97 -7.60
CA VAL A 44 -14.55 -7.82 -8.78
C VAL A 44 -15.70 -7.59 -9.75
N ASN A 45 -15.36 -7.14 -10.94
CA ASN A 45 -16.28 -7.06 -12.08
C ASN A 45 -16.07 -8.22 -13.03
N TYR A 46 -17.17 -8.85 -13.48
CA TYR A 46 -17.17 -9.86 -14.51
C TYR A 46 -17.51 -9.22 -15.86
N ILE A 47 -16.59 -9.27 -16.80
CA ILE A 47 -16.75 -8.64 -18.12
C ILE A 47 -17.49 -9.60 -19.06
N GLY A 48 -18.61 -9.12 -19.61
CA GLY A 48 -19.42 -9.90 -20.58
C GLY A 48 -20.34 -10.94 -19.97
N ASN A 49 -20.56 -10.90 -18.67
CA ASN A 49 -21.33 -11.89 -17.93
C ASN A 49 -22.34 -11.17 -16.99
N ALA A 50 -23.41 -11.84 -16.63
CA ALA A 50 -24.46 -11.28 -15.77
C ALA A 50 -24.18 -11.43 -14.26
N PHE A 51 -23.05 -12.03 -13.90
CA PHE A 51 -22.65 -12.21 -12.50
C PHE A 51 -21.94 -10.96 -11.97
N GLY A 52 -22.04 -10.75 -10.66
CA GLY A 52 -21.38 -9.65 -9.99
C GLY A 52 -22.06 -8.29 -10.17
N PRO A 53 -21.38 -7.20 -9.85
CA PRO A 53 -20.05 -7.18 -9.23
C PRO A 53 -20.07 -7.75 -7.80
N PHE A 54 -18.93 -8.29 -7.37
CA PHE A 54 -18.73 -8.78 -6.01
C PHE A 54 -17.77 -7.90 -5.23
N THR A 55 -17.91 -7.92 -3.90
CA THR A 55 -16.99 -7.25 -2.99
C THR A 55 -16.47 -8.27 -1.98
N ASP A 56 -15.24 -8.68 -2.18
CA ASP A 56 -14.57 -9.63 -1.32
C ASP A 56 -13.90 -8.86 -0.18
N GLN A 57 -14.47 -8.98 1.01
CA GLN A 57 -13.87 -8.39 2.20
C GLN A 57 -12.72 -9.29 2.65
N LEU A 58 -11.49 -8.76 2.70
CA LEU A 58 -10.30 -9.49 3.15
C LEU A 58 -10.38 -9.79 4.66
N LYS A 59 -11.29 -10.67 5.00
CA LYS A 59 -11.60 -11.16 6.36
C LYS A 59 -12.11 -12.59 6.27
N SER A 60 -12.38 -13.25 7.35
CA SER A 60 -12.88 -14.64 7.47
C SER A 60 -12.03 -15.72 6.75
N ASN A 61 -11.98 -16.89 7.34
CA ASN A 61 -11.24 -18.08 6.89
C ASN A 61 -9.78 -17.81 6.46
N SER A 62 -9.19 -16.71 6.97
CA SER A 62 -7.80 -16.40 6.75
C SER A 62 -6.90 -17.21 7.66
N THR A 63 -5.71 -17.49 7.20
CA THR A 63 -4.62 -18.02 8.02
C THR A 63 -4.15 -16.95 9.05
N ALA A 64 -3.41 -17.38 10.06
CA ALA A 64 -2.71 -16.44 10.95
C ALA A 64 -1.67 -15.62 10.15
N VAL A 65 -1.29 -14.46 10.72
CA VAL A 65 -0.21 -13.67 10.15
C VAL A 65 1.09 -14.46 10.18
N GLU A 66 1.70 -14.61 9.03
CA GLU A 66 3.02 -15.17 8.86
C GLU A 66 4.04 -14.05 8.73
N ILE A 67 5.06 -14.07 9.59
CA ILE A 67 6.20 -13.18 9.53
C ILE A 67 7.32 -13.94 8.81
N ARG A 68 7.73 -13.45 7.64
CA ARG A 68 8.76 -14.07 6.82
C ARG A 68 9.98 -13.17 6.74
N GLN A 69 11.12 -13.72 7.10
CA GLN A 69 12.40 -13.09 6.81
C GLN A 69 12.67 -13.17 5.31
N ILE A 70 13.04 -12.05 4.73
CA ILE A 70 13.50 -11.97 3.33
C ILE A 70 14.89 -11.34 3.29
N MET A 71 15.56 -11.43 2.15
CA MET A 71 16.81 -10.72 1.95
C MET A 71 16.56 -9.21 2.08
N HIS A 72 17.24 -8.57 3.02
CA HIS A 72 17.13 -7.14 3.30
C HIS A 72 15.77 -6.67 3.86
N GLY A 73 15.08 -7.52 4.65
CA GLY A 73 13.83 -7.09 5.29
C GLY A 73 12.92 -8.22 5.76
N PHE A 74 11.64 -7.91 5.86
CA PHE A 74 10.63 -8.89 6.26
C PHE A 74 9.29 -8.67 5.57
N ASP A 75 8.48 -9.72 5.51
CA ASP A 75 7.10 -9.70 5.07
C ASP A 75 6.15 -10.02 6.22
N LEU A 76 5.01 -9.33 6.27
CA LEU A 76 3.82 -9.77 6.97
C LEU A 76 2.85 -10.32 5.92
N LYS A 77 2.51 -11.61 6.00
CA LYS A 77 1.64 -12.25 5.02
C LYS A 77 0.41 -12.85 5.69
N VAL A 78 -0.75 -12.69 5.04
CA VAL A 78 -1.97 -13.45 5.32
C VAL A 78 -2.54 -13.99 4.02
N THR A 79 -3.01 -15.23 4.06
CA THR A 79 -3.74 -15.86 2.94
C THR A 79 -5.22 -15.92 3.29
N TYR A 80 -6.06 -15.48 2.37
CA TYR A 80 -7.52 -15.54 2.43
C TYR A 80 -7.99 -16.53 1.36
N ASP A 81 -8.60 -17.65 1.77
CA ASP A 81 -8.88 -18.83 0.94
C ASP A 81 -10.35 -19.19 0.80
N SER A 82 -11.28 -18.26 1.08
CA SER A 82 -12.69 -18.59 1.23
C SER A 82 -13.65 -17.86 0.29
N TYR A 83 -13.18 -17.51 -0.89
CA TYR A 83 -14.00 -16.77 -1.86
C TYR A 83 -14.50 -17.67 -3.01
N GLY A 84 -15.11 -18.80 -2.66
CA GLY A 84 -15.47 -19.85 -3.62
C GLY A 84 -14.34 -20.88 -3.75
N ASP A 85 -14.61 -21.94 -4.49
CA ASP A 85 -13.75 -23.13 -4.49
C ASP A 85 -12.34 -22.92 -5.07
N ASP A 86 -12.12 -21.81 -5.80
CA ASP A 86 -10.89 -21.59 -6.55
C ASP A 86 -10.25 -20.21 -6.34
N TYR A 87 -10.80 -19.34 -5.46
CA TYR A 87 -10.24 -18.01 -5.21
C TYR A 87 -9.43 -17.95 -3.93
N GLN A 88 -8.24 -17.40 -4.06
CA GLN A 88 -7.35 -17.10 -2.94
C GLN A 88 -6.71 -15.72 -3.13
N TYR A 89 -6.59 -14.97 -2.04
CA TYR A 89 -5.85 -13.72 -1.99
C TYR A 89 -4.70 -13.83 -1.00
N ASP A 90 -3.47 -13.62 -1.44
CA ASP A 90 -2.34 -13.40 -0.57
C ASP A 90 -2.16 -11.90 -0.36
N HIS A 91 -2.27 -11.42 0.87
CA HIS A 91 -1.99 -10.05 1.25
C HIS A 91 -0.63 -9.99 1.93
N ILE A 92 0.30 -9.23 1.34
CA ILE A 92 1.68 -9.14 1.77
C ILE A 92 2.02 -7.67 2.00
N TRP A 93 2.45 -7.35 3.22
CA TRP A 93 3.15 -6.12 3.53
C TRP A 93 4.63 -6.42 3.61
N ARG A 94 5.43 -5.70 2.82
CA ARG A 94 6.87 -5.87 2.72
C ARG A 94 7.59 -4.63 3.21
N PHE A 95 8.64 -4.83 4.01
CA PHE A 95 9.49 -3.78 4.55
C PHE A 95 10.96 -4.14 4.32
N HIS A 96 11.71 -3.23 3.73
CA HIS A 96 13.16 -3.36 3.49
C HIS A 96 13.95 -2.43 4.40
N HIS A 97 15.19 -2.82 4.70
CA HIS A 97 16.10 -2.05 5.56
C HIS A 97 16.48 -0.69 4.98
N ASP A 98 16.46 -0.56 3.66
CA ASP A 98 16.78 0.67 2.94
C ASP A 98 15.60 1.67 2.86
N GLY A 99 14.57 1.47 3.68
CA GLY A 99 13.39 2.31 3.72
C GLY A 99 12.40 2.08 2.57
N GLN A 100 12.59 1.03 1.77
CA GLN A 100 11.56 0.63 0.82
C GLN A 100 10.47 -0.20 1.51
N PHE A 101 9.21 0.07 1.17
CA PHE A 101 8.09 -0.72 1.66
C PHE A 101 6.93 -0.75 0.65
N GLY A 102 6.00 -1.65 0.84
CA GLY A 102 4.80 -1.70 0.00
C GLY A 102 3.81 -2.76 0.43
N SER A 103 2.64 -2.71 -0.18
CA SER A 103 1.63 -3.77 -0.04
C SER A 103 1.38 -4.43 -1.39
N THR A 104 1.15 -5.72 -1.35
CA THR A 104 0.82 -6.51 -2.54
C THR A 104 -0.37 -7.41 -2.24
N ILE A 105 -1.37 -7.40 -3.11
CA ILE A 105 -2.37 -8.45 -3.20
C ILE A 105 -1.97 -9.35 -4.37
N VAL A 106 -1.80 -10.63 -4.09
CA VAL A 106 -1.65 -11.67 -5.10
C VAL A 106 -2.98 -12.38 -5.22
N ILE A 107 -3.59 -12.29 -6.38
CA ILE A 107 -4.87 -12.93 -6.70
C ILE A 107 -4.55 -14.27 -7.34
N GLN A 108 -5.11 -15.33 -6.80
CA GLN A 108 -5.10 -16.65 -7.40
C GLN A 108 -6.57 -17.04 -7.66
N GLY A 109 -6.92 -17.28 -8.89
CA GLY A 109 -8.29 -17.53 -9.28
C GLY A 109 -8.40 -18.61 -10.37
N PRO A 110 -9.64 -18.99 -10.75
CA PRO A 110 -9.90 -20.08 -11.70
C PRO A 110 -9.38 -19.79 -13.11
N GLY A 111 -9.09 -18.52 -13.42
CA GLY A 111 -8.72 -18.08 -14.75
C GLY A 111 -9.91 -17.87 -15.69
N GLU A 112 -9.63 -17.25 -16.84
CA GLU A 112 -10.66 -16.82 -17.80
C GLU A 112 -11.47 -17.98 -18.39
N GLU A 113 -10.89 -19.17 -18.48
CA GLU A 113 -11.52 -20.34 -19.11
C GLU A 113 -12.76 -20.84 -18.37
N ILE A 114 -12.90 -20.55 -17.08
CA ILE A 114 -13.97 -21.07 -16.23
C ILE A 114 -15.10 -20.05 -16.08
N ASP A 115 -14.78 -18.80 -15.74
CA ASP A 115 -15.76 -17.78 -15.34
C ASP A 115 -15.78 -16.54 -16.24
N GLY A 116 -14.96 -16.48 -17.28
CA GLY A 116 -14.77 -15.31 -18.12
C GLY A 116 -13.77 -14.30 -17.56
N GLN A 117 -13.65 -13.17 -18.24
CA GLN A 117 -12.69 -12.15 -17.87
C GLN A 117 -13.14 -11.37 -16.62
N HIS A 118 -12.25 -11.28 -15.62
CA HIS A 118 -12.47 -10.48 -14.42
C HIS A 118 -11.64 -9.21 -14.46
N MET A 119 -12.21 -8.15 -13.91
CA MET A 119 -11.48 -6.92 -13.59
C MET A 119 -11.52 -6.71 -12.07
N TYR A 120 -10.38 -6.73 -11.45
CA TYR A 120 -10.22 -6.47 -10.03
C TYR A 120 -9.88 -5.00 -9.80
N HIS A 121 -10.56 -4.40 -8.83
CA HIS A 121 -10.30 -3.05 -8.37
C HIS A 121 -9.96 -3.12 -6.89
N ILE A 122 -8.71 -2.82 -6.56
CA ILE A 122 -8.17 -3.07 -5.23
C ILE A 122 -7.67 -1.75 -4.63
N PRO A 123 -8.40 -1.21 -3.64
CA PRO A 123 -7.98 0.00 -2.95
C PRO A 123 -6.98 -0.33 -1.83
N PHE A 124 -5.84 0.32 -1.87
CA PHE A 124 -4.83 0.34 -0.83
C PHE A 124 -4.86 1.71 -0.17
N ARG A 125 -5.17 1.76 1.12
CA ARG A 125 -5.20 3.00 1.91
C ARG A 125 -3.95 3.13 2.76
N TYR A 126 -3.35 4.31 2.73
CA TYR A 126 -2.21 4.69 3.54
C TYR A 126 -2.48 6.04 4.19
N ASP A 127 -2.47 6.07 5.49
CA ASP A 127 -2.50 7.26 6.33
C ASP A 127 -1.03 7.55 6.70
N LEU A 128 -0.44 8.50 6.00
CA LEU A 128 0.99 8.80 6.11
C LEU A 128 1.21 9.93 7.11
N ASP A 129 2.14 9.72 8.02
CA ASP A 129 2.56 10.65 9.06
C ASP A 129 4.07 10.87 8.96
N ILE A 130 4.55 11.56 7.93
CA ILE A 130 6.00 11.77 7.76
C ILE A 130 6.53 12.76 8.81
N SER A 131 7.12 12.21 9.89
CA SER A 131 7.58 13.00 11.05
C SER A 131 6.44 13.67 11.85
N GLY A 132 5.17 13.41 11.51
CA GLY A 132 3.98 13.90 12.22
C GLY A 132 2.82 14.27 11.28
N ALA A 133 1.61 14.13 11.77
CA ALA A 133 0.34 14.16 11.01
C ALA A 133 -0.04 15.52 10.37
N SER A 134 0.65 16.62 10.59
CA SER A 134 0.10 17.94 10.25
C SER A 134 0.96 18.81 9.36
N ALA A 135 2.04 18.25 8.83
CA ALA A 135 3.02 19.02 8.06
C ALA A 135 3.31 18.41 6.67
N ASP A 136 2.52 17.42 6.29
CA ASP A 136 2.71 16.71 5.03
C ASP A 136 2.14 17.48 3.84
N SER A 137 2.82 17.38 2.71
CA SER A 137 2.39 17.98 1.44
C SER A 137 2.46 16.95 0.34
N PHE A 138 1.44 16.90 -0.50
CA PHE A 138 1.41 16.00 -1.64
C PHE A 138 1.96 16.67 -2.89
N GLN A 139 2.81 15.94 -3.61
CA GLN A 139 3.41 16.39 -4.86
C GLN A 139 3.31 15.29 -5.92
N GLU A 140 3.24 15.69 -7.19
CA GLU A 140 3.33 14.81 -8.34
C GLU A 140 4.54 15.14 -9.21
N TRP A 141 5.08 14.13 -9.89
CA TRP A 141 6.18 14.32 -10.83
C TRP A 141 5.64 14.74 -12.19
N LEU A 142 5.98 15.94 -12.63
CA LEU A 142 5.67 16.44 -13.98
C LEU A 142 6.94 16.58 -14.81
N ALA A 143 7.12 15.67 -15.77
CA ALA A 143 8.23 15.73 -16.69
C ALA A 143 8.11 16.95 -17.64
N PRO A 144 9.20 17.66 -17.95
CA PRO A 144 10.59 17.49 -17.50
C PRO A 144 10.94 18.26 -16.22
N GLY A 145 9.96 18.86 -15.58
CA GLY A 145 10.16 19.93 -14.59
C GLY A 145 10.44 19.50 -13.16
N GLY A 146 10.16 18.26 -12.76
CA GLY A 146 10.36 17.79 -11.39
C GLY A 146 9.08 17.71 -10.56
N TRP A 147 9.22 17.74 -9.23
CA TRP A 147 8.13 17.70 -8.29
C TRP A 147 7.32 18.99 -8.28
N VAL A 148 6.00 18.88 -8.33
CA VAL A 148 5.08 20.01 -8.31
C VAL A 148 4.04 19.81 -7.21
N ASP A 149 3.83 20.86 -6.40
CA ASP A 149 2.82 20.86 -5.36
C ASP A 149 1.40 20.71 -5.94
N VAL A 150 0.69 19.70 -5.49
CA VAL A 150 -0.75 19.56 -5.73
C VAL A 150 -1.48 20.36 -4.64
N GLN A 151 -2.38 21.23 -5.02
CA GLN A 151 -3.00 22.17 -4.07
C GLN A 151 -4.26 21.61 -3.39
N GLN A 152 -4.98 20.75 -4.07
CA GLN A 152 -6.30 20.27 -3.63
C GLN A 152 -6.38 18.76 -3.72
N GLU A 153 -7.27 18.19 -2.92
CA GLU A 153 -7.68 16.79 -3.02
C GLU A 153 -8.03 16.41 -4.45
N GLY A 154 -7.85 15.15 -4.80
CA GLY A 154 -8.24 14.68 -6.10
C GLY A 154 -7.59 13.39 -6.54
N ARG A 155 -7.95 13.01 -7.76
CA ARG A 155 -7.46 11.83 -8.44
C ARG A 155 -6.28 12.13 -9.35
N HIS A 156 -5.24 11.33 -9.25
CA HIS A 156 -4.01 11.41 -10.04
C HIS A 156 -3.76 10.09 -10.76
N THR A 157 -3.15 10.15 -11.93
CA THR A 157 -2.76 8.98 -12.71
C THR A 157 -1.26 8.95 -12.90
N PRO A 158 -0.62 7.75 -12.94
CA PRO A 158 0.82 7.65 -13.13
C PRO A 158 1.26 8.32 -14.43
N THR A 159 2.42 8.95 -14.41
CA THR A 159 3.08 9.44 -15.62
C THR A 159 3.61 8.27 -16.45
N ALA A 160 3.49 8.36 -17.77
CA ALA A 160 3.95 7.28 -18.66
C ALA A 160 5.45 6.98 -18.57
N SER A 161 6.24 7.90 -18.07
CA SER A 161 7.70 7.74 -17.88
C SER A 161 8.17 8.63 -16.75
N PRO A 162 7.90 8.26 -15.49
CA PRO A 162 8.34 9.05 -14.35
C PRO A 162 9.87 9.03 -14.24
N SER A 163 10.45 10.17 -13.94
CA SER A 163 11.87 10.29 -13.60
C SER A 163 11.95 11.06 -12.26
N PRO A 164 12.43 10.47 -11.24
CA PRO A 164 13.39 9.38 -11.07
C PRO A 164 12.80 7.96 -10.90
N GLY A 165 11.65 7.66 -11.44
CA GLY A 165 11.02 6.34 -11.33
C GLY A 165 9.90 6.27 -10.29
N TYR A 166 9.46 7.42 -9.78
CA TYR A 166 8.33 7.57 -8.86
C TYR A 166 7.36 8.59 -9.42
N ASP A 167 6.06 8.36 -9.23
CA ASP A 167 5.00 9.17 -9.78
C ASP A 167 4.56 10.29 -8.83
N TRP A 168 4.61 10.02 -7.53
CA TRP A 168 4.12 10.90 -6.46
C TRP A 168 5.03 10.87 -5.25
N GLN A 169 4.87 11.86 -4.39
CA GLN A 169 5.46 11.85 -3.06
C GLN A 169 4.58 12.57 -2.03
N VAL A 170 4.68 12.12 -0.79
CA VAL A 170 4.26 12.87 0.39
C VAL A 170 5.52 13.32 1.11
N ILE A 171 5.64 14.61 1.37
CA ILE A 171 6.83 15.24 1.95
C ILE A 171 6.48 16.12 3.14
N ASP A 172 7.20 15.95 4.24
CA ASP A 172 7.33 16.97 5.28
C ASP A 172 8.38 18.00 4.85
N LYS A 173 7.92 19.16 4.39
CA LYS A 173 8.80 20.23 3.89
C LYS A 173 9.73 20.82 4.96
N ALA A 174 9.36 20.73 6.24
CA ALA A 174 10.15 21.24 7.33
C ALA A 174 11.39 20.38 7.60
N THR A 175 11.29 19.07 7.47
CA THR A 175 12.37 18.12 7.67
C THR A 175 13.00 17.62 6.39
N SER A 176 12.38 17.87 5.24
CA SER A 176 12.74 17.34 3.93
C SER A 176 12.70 15.80 3.85
N LYS A 177 11.96 15.16 4.77
CA LYS A 177 11.71 13.73 4.70
C LYS A 177 10.49 13.45 3.82
N SER A 178 10.54 12.40 3.04
CA SER A 178 9.44 12.06 2.15
C SER A 178 9.25 10.55 1.97
N ALA A 179 8.03 10.18 1.57
CA ALA A 179 7.70 8.87 1.03
C ALA A 179 7.39 9.03 -0.46
N LEU A 180 8.28 8.54 -1.29
CA LEU A 180 8.09 8.46 -2.75
C LEU A 180 7.17 7.29 -3.07
N VAL A 181 6.24 7.46 -4.01
CA VAL A 181 5.26 6.45 -4.41
C VAL A 181 5.40 6.13 -5.87
N ARG A 182 5.48 4.83 -6.18
CA ARG A 182 5.52 4.33 -7.56
C ARG A 182 4.36 3.38 -7.81
N ALA A 183 3.65 3.60 -8.92
CA ALA A 183 2.72 2.64 -9.44
C ALA A 183 3.43 1.39 -9.97
N ARG A 184 2.90 0.21 -9.68
CA ARG A 184 3.40 -1.03 -10.27
C ARG A 184 2.97 -1.08 -11.74
N ALA A 185 3.88 -1.49 -12.59
CA ALA A 185 3.58 -1.74 -14.01
C ALA A 185 2.48 -2.80 -14.15
N GLY A 186 1.46 -2.49 -14.93
CA GLY A 186 0.30 -3.36 -15.15
C GLY A 186 -0.88 -3.13 -14.20
N ASP A 187 -0.73 -2.33 -13.15
CA ASP A 187 -1.84 -2.04 -12.23
C ASP A 187 -2.91 -1.13 -12.85
N ASN A 188 -2.61 -0.42 -13.93
CA ASN A 188 -3.45 0.65 -14.48
C ASN A 188 -3.99 1.57 -13.37
N ALA A 189 -3.11 1.92 -12.46
CA ALA A 189 -3.47 2.50 -11.17
C ALA A 189 -3.98 3.93 -11.28
N GLU A 190 -4.78 4.30 -10.30
CA GLU A 190 -5.04 5.68 -9.94
C GLU A 190 -4.66 5.90 -8.47
N LEU A 191 -4.27 7.12 -8.14
CA LEU A 191 -4.02 7.57 -6.78
C LEU A 191 -4.95 8.72 -6.43
N TRP A 192 -5.55 8.66 -5.24
CA TRP A 192 -6.25 9.78 -4.65
C TRP A 192 -5.44 10.29 -3.46
N ALA A 193 -5.16 11.58 -3.47
CA ALA A 193 -4.58 12.27 -2.33
C ALA A 193 -5.68 13.06 -1.63
N LEU A 194 -5.94 12.76 -0.36
CA LEU A 194 -7.01 13.34 0.42
C LEU A 194 -6.46 13.85 1.75
N GLN A 195 -7.11 14.86 2.31
CA GLN A 195 -6.92 15.18 3.72
C GLN A 195 -7.57 14.09 4.58
N TYR A 196 -6.96 13.76 5.71
CA TYR A 196 -7.52 12.78 6.64
C TYR A 196 -8.92 13.18 7.11
N LYS A 197 -9.85 12.22 7.09
CA LYS A 197 -11.21 12.38 7.61
C LYS A 197 -11.59 11.22 8.52
N GLN A 198 -12.16 11.53 9.68
CA GLN A 198 -12.49 10.50 10.66
C GLN A 198 -13.42 9.41 10.09
N LEU A 199 -14.32 9.76 9.17
CA LEU A 199 -15.26 8.81 8.57
C LEU A 199 -14.61 7.83 7.57
N GLU A 200 -13.47 8.21 6.99
CA GLU A 200 -12.70 7.32 6.12
C GLU A 200 -11.70 6.49 6.91
N SER A 201 -11.61 6.73 8.21
CA SER A 201 -10.70 6.02 9.07
C SER A 201 -11.05 4.54 9.17
N TRP A 202 -10.06 3.77 9.54
CA TRP A 202 -10.03 2.32 9.68
C TRP A 202 -11.31 1.64 10.26
N GLY A 203 -12.06 2.30 11.18
CA GLY A 203 -13.28 1.74 11.77
C GLY A 203 -14.54 1.88 10.92
N ALA A 204 -14.55 2.71 9.89
CA ALA A 204 -15.75 3.11 9.15
C ALA A 204 -16.06 2.25 7.91
N TRP A 205 -15.27 1.22 7.61
CA TRP A 205 -15.40 0.39 6.40
C TRP A 205 -16.79 -0.22 6.18
N GLY A 206 -17.56 -0.43 7.22
CA GLY A 206 -18.91 -0.96 7.11
C GLY A 206 -19.94 0.00 6.49
N ALA A 207 -19.62 1.29 6.45
CA ALA A 207 -20.52 2.33 5.95
C ALA A 207 -20.26 2.72 4.49
N VAL A 208 -19.10 2.37 3.93
CA VAL A 208 -18.69 2.77 2.59
C VAL A 208 -19.04 1.67 1.60
N ARG A 209 -19.95 1.95 0.69
CA ARG A 209 -20.20 1.06 -0.45
C ARG A 209 -19.10 1.31 -1.48
N PRO A 210 -18.38 0.25 -1.93
CA PRO A 210 -17.46 0.39 -3.03
C PRO A 210 -18.27 0.75 -4.29
N GLY A 211 -18.02 1.93 -4.82
CA GLY A 211 -18.45 2.28 -6.17
C GLY A 211 -17.44 1.81 -7.20
N LEU A 212 -17.79 1.88 -8.47
CA LEU A 212 -16.81 1.69 -9.54
C LEU A 212 -15.69 2.73 -9.39
N PRO A 213 -14.42 2.31 -9.40
CA PRO A 213 -13.31 3.23 -9.36
C PRO A 213 -13.41 4.31 -10.43
N GLY A 214 -13.09 5.54 -10.07
CA GLY A 214 -13.22 6.68 -10.98
C GLY A 214 -14.66 7.21 -11.16
N SER A 215 -15.67 6.57 -10.57
CA SER A 215 -17.03 7.12 -10.52
C SER A 215 -17.23 8.00 -9.28
N SER A 216 -18.17 8.93 -9.33
CA SER A 216 -18.51 9.81 -8.19
C SER A 216 -19.01 9.06 -6.94
N GLY A 217 -19.22 7.77 -7.04
CA GLY A 217 -19.60 6.88 -5.93
C GLY A 217 -18.47 5.95 -5.47
N SER A 218 -17.25 6.09 -6.00
CA SER A 218 -16.10 5.29 -5.55
C SER A 218 -15.64 5.71 -4.16
N VAL A 219 -14.98 4.78 -3.45
CA VAL A 219 -14.59 4.99 -2.05
C VAL A 219 -13.80 6.27 -1.82
N PRO A 220 -12.72 6.60 -2.56
CA PRO A 220 -12.04 7.85 -2.32
C PRO A 220 -12.85 9.08 -2.79
N ALA A 221 -13.59 8.97 -3.89
CA ALA A 221 -14.32 10.11 -4.45
C ALA A 221 -15.41 10.69 -3.52
N ILE A 222 -15.98 9.87 -2.63
CA ILE A 222 -16.99 10.36 -1.66
C ILE A 222 -16.37 11.19 -0.52
N TYR A 223 -15.05 11.16 -0.38
CA TYR A 223 -14.30 11.92 0.62
C TYR A 223 -13.55 13.10 0.02
N ASP A 224 -13.58 13.26 -1.29
CA ASP A 224 -13.04 14.43 -1.97
C ASP A 224 -13.94 15.65 -1.74
N GLU A 225 -13.46 16.58 -0.94
CA GLU A 225 -14.12 17.83 -0.58
C GLU A 225 -13.35 19.05 -1.11
N GLU A 226 -12.43 18.82 -2.05
CA GLU A 226 -11.57 19.85 -2.64
C GLU A 226 -10.73 20.62 -1.58
N GLN A 227 -10.40 19.94 -0.47
CA GLN A 227 -9.58 20.53 0.58
C GLN A 227 -8.10 20.59 0.17
N SER A 228 -7.30 21.37 0.93
CA SER A 228 -5.87 21.44 0.68
C SER A 228 -5.15 20.13 1.04
N VAL A 229 -4.23 19.70 0.21
CA VAL A 229 -3.28 18.62 0.50
C VAL A 229 -1.86 19.16 0.67
N GLN A 230 -1.76 20.37 1.24
CA GLN A 230 -0.53 21.04 1.61
C GLN A 230 -0.51 21.36 3.08
N ASP A 231 0.60 21.03 3.76
CA ASP A 231 0.81 21.24 5.20
C ASP A 231 -0.34 20.65 6.05
N THR A 232 -0.72 19.41 5.79
CA THR A 232 -1.86 18.75 6.41
C THR A 232 -1.62 17.25 6.62
N ASP A 233 -2.56 16.58 7.28
CA ASP A 233 -2.64 15.15 7.47
C ASP A 233 -3.14 14.50 6.17
N ILE A 234 -2.30 13.67 5.52
CA ILE A 234 -2.54 13.15 4.17
C ILE A 234 -2.85 11.66 4.19
N VAL A 235 -3.94 11.32 3.53
CA VAL A 235 -4.30 9.94 3.23
C VAL A 235 -4.22 9.68 1.73
N LEU A 236 -3.48 8.64 1.38
CA LEU A 236 -3.39 8.15 0.02
C LEU A 236 -4.29 6.92 -0.18
N TRP A 237 -5.04 6.94 -1.27
CA TRP A 237 -5.74 5.78 -1.78
C TRP A 237 -5.18 5.41 -3.15
N TYR A 238 -4.39 4.34 -3.19
CA TYR A 238 -3.92 3.75 -4.43
C TYR A 238 -4.92 2.68 -4.86
N ILE A 239 -5.46 2.78 -6.07
CA ILE A 239 -6.40 1.81 -6.59
C ILE A 239 -5.79 1.12 -7.80
N ALA A 240 -5.52 -0.17 -7.67
CA ALA A 240 -5.09 -0.99 -8.79
C ALA A 240 -6.29 -1.51 -9.56
N HIS A 241 -6.20 -1.50 -10.91
CA HIS A 241 -7.19 -2.04 -11.84
C HIS A 241 -6.55 -3.16 -12.65
N VAL A 242 -6.71 -4.41 -12.19
CA VAL A 242 -5.99 -5.57 -12.74
C VAL A 242 -6.97 -6.50 -13.44
N SER A 243 -6.65 -6.87 -14.67
CA SER A 243 -7.40 -7.90 -15.38
C SER A 243 -6.79 -9.28 -15.13
N SER A 244 -7.61 -10.25 -14.79
CA SER A 244 -7.17 -11.65 -14.72
C SER A 244 -7.28 -12.30 -16.09
N LEU A 245 -6.32 -12.11 -16.94
CA LEU A 245 -6.11 -12.99 -18.10
C LEU A 245 -5.40 -14.28 -17.66
N ASP A 246 -4.61 -14.18 -16.60
CA ASP A 246 -3.84 -15.29 -16.03
C ASP A 246 -4.45 -15.75 -14.70
N ARG A 247 -4.15 -16.99 -14.31
CA ARG A 247 -4.57 -17.56 -13.00
C ARG A 247 -3.98 -16.86 -11.79
N VAL A 248 -2.93 -16.09 -12.00
CA VAL A 248 -2.23 -15.36 -10.94
C VAL A 248 -1.96 -13.93 -11.39
N ALA A 249 -2.41 -12.96 -10.62
CA ALA A 249 -2.09 -11.56 -10.79
C ALA A 249 -1.59 -10.97 -9.47
N ALA A 250 -0.68 -10.01 -9.54
CA ALA A 250 -0.16 -9.32 -8.35
C ALA A 250 -0.18 -7.82 -8.58
N CYS A 251 -0.69 -7.06 -7.61
CA CYS A 251 -0.83 -5.62 -7.69
C CYS A 251 -0.52 -4.93 -6.36
N GLY A 252 -0.30 -3.63 -6.40
CA GLY A 252 -0.11 -2.77 -5.24
C GLY A 252 1.07 -1.81 -5.37
N PRO A 253 1.03 -0.67 -4.66
CA PRO A 253 2.03 0.38 -4.74
C PRO A 253 3.35 -0.03 -4.07
N TRP A 254 4.40 0.69 -4.46
CA TRP A 254 5.71 0.61 -3.85
C TRP A 254 6.16 1.98 -3.38
N PHE A 255 6.72 2.03 -2.18
CA PHE A 255 7.21 3.25 -1.54
C PHE A 255 8.71 3.20 -1.33
N LYS A 256 9.34 4.38 -1.28
CA LYS A 256 10.70 4.57 -0.83
C LYS A 256 10.79 5.81 0.04
N LEU A 257 11.42 5.67 1.19
CA LEU A 257 11.71 6.79 2.07
C LEU A 257 12.96 7.53 1.61
N GLU A 258 12.91 8.87 1.63
CA GLU A 258 14.06 9.74 1.35
C GLU A 258 14.20 10.81 2.44
N GLY A 259 15.44 11.27 2.65
CA GLY A 259 15.76 12.24 3.71
C GLY A 259 15.88 11.63 5.11
N PHE A 260 15.79 10.31 5.23
CA PHE A 260 16.07 9.59 6.47
C PHE A 260 17.58 9.30 6.59
N PRO A 261 18.10 9.05 7.80
CA PRO A 261 19.46 8.60 7.95
C PRO A 261 19.74 7.33 7.12
N GLU A 262 20.96 7.14 6.67
CA GLU A 262 21.34 5.87 6.05
C GLU A 262 21.36 4.76 7.12
N PRO A 263 20.92 3.52 6.79
CA PRO A 263 21.04 2.40 7.71
C PRO A 263 22.50 2.22 8.15
N GLU A 264 22.74 1.94 9.44
CA GLU A 264 24.06 1.56 9.88
C GLU A 264 24.46 0.25 9.17
N GLU A 265 25.55 0.29 8.40
CA GLU A 265 26.12 -0.93 7.82
C GLU A 265 26.56 -1.82 9.00
N GLU A 266 25.99 -3.01 9.13
CA GLU A 266 26.52 -4.01 10.05
C GLU A 266 27.99 -4.26 9.66
N GLU A 267 28.91 -3.73 10.47
CA GLU A 267 30.33 -4.08 10.34
C GLU A 267 30.42 -5.61 10.44
N GLY A 268 30.61 -6.25 9.30
CA GLY A 268 30.75 -7.70 9.23
C GLY A 268 31.83 -8.12 10.22
N GLU A 269 31.45 -8.92 11.22
CA GLU A 269 32.38 -9.56 12.15
C GLU A 269 33.48 -10.23 11.34
N GLY A 270 34.61 -9.54 11.27
CA GLY A 270 35.81 -10.08 10.66
C GLY A 270 36.22 -11.35 11.40
N HIS A 271 35.95 -12.50 10.82
CA HIS A 271 36.54 -13.74 11.26
C HIS A 271 38.08 -13.58 11.20
N HIS A 272 38.64 -13.21 12.35
CA HIS A 272 40.05 -13.46 12.60
C HIS A 272 40.25 -14.99 12.63
N GLU A 273 40.61 -15.57 11.51
CA GLU A 273 41.29 -16.86 11.49
C GLU A 273 42.65 -16.69 12.20
N GLU A 274 42.70 -17.01 13.50
CA GLU A 274 43.96 -17.26 14.14
C GLU A 274 44.60 -18.51 13.52
N GLY A 275 45.56 -18.24 12.64
CA GLY A 275 46.48 -19.26 12.10
C GLY A 275 47.32 -19.83 13.24
N GLY A 276 46.88 -20.92 13.83
CA GLY A 276 47.69 -21.75 14.74
C GLY A 276 48.73 -22.53 13.95
N HIS A 277 49.96 -22.06 13.97
CA HIS A 277 51.14 -22.90 13.66
C HIS A 277 51.39 -23.85 14.84
N HIS A 278 51.32 -25.16 14.57
CA HIS A 278 52.19 -26.17 15.14
C HIS A 278 52.28 -27.38 14.23
#